data_133fcea8a61d54cd545b8df86e7d2623
#
_entry.id   133fcea8a61d54cd545b8df86e7d2623
#
_cell.length_a   1.000
_cell.length_b   1.000
_cell.length_c   1.000
_cell.angle_alpha   90.00
_cell.angle_beta   90.00
_cell.angle_gamma   90.00
#
_symmetry.space_group_name_H-M   'P 1'
#
loop_
_entity.id
_entity.type
_entity.pdbx_description
1 polymer ?
#
loop_
_entity_poly.entity_id
_entity_poly.type
_entity_poly.pdbx_seq_one_letter_code
_entity_poly.pdbx_strand_id
1 'polypeptide(L)'
;MLLEEKFLEFHRYASSHNLPLEAISVGDENKVLCEMHYAANAPRNIYSHTKSFTVTAVGLAIEEGKLSLEDHVAEVFKDKLPSNPDPNLEKIQLKHLLCMSSGFGKALLMNADRRPGV
;
A
#
# COMPACT_ATOMS: atom_id res chain seq x y z
N MET A 1 13.03 0.16 30.39
CA MET A 1 11.62 -0.29 30.21
C MET A 1 11.58 -1.33 29.14
N LEU A 2 11.16 -2.53 29.49
CA LEU A 2 11.10 -3.67 28.57
C LEU A 2 10.00 -3.44 27.53
N LEU A 3 10.13 -4.04 26.35
CA LEU A 3 9.12 -3.93 25.27
C LEU A 3 7.73 -4.33 25.76
N GLU A 4 7.65 -5.41 26.52
CA GLU A 4 6.40 -5.92 27.09
C GLU A 4 5.71 -4.89 28.02
N GLU A 5 6.48 -4.16 28.82
CA GLU A 5 5.92 -3.11 29.67
C GLU A 5 5.30 -1.97 28.85
N LYS A 6 6.00 -1.53 27.80
CA LYS A 6 5.47 -0.50 26.87
C LYS A 6 4.25 -0.98 26.11
N PHE A 7 4.25 -2.24 25.72
CA PHE A 7 3.12 -2.85 25.02
C PHE A 7 1.86 -2.88 25.91
N LEU A 8 2.03 -3.27 27.19
CA LEU A 8 0.94 -3.25 28.18
C LEU A 8 0.49 -1.83 28.52
N GLU A 9 1.40 -0.87 28.60
CA GLU A 9 1.07 0.53 28.80
C GLU A 9 0.22 1.06 27.63
N PHE A 10 0.61 0.79 26.41
CA PHE A 10 -0.16 1.13 25.21
C PHE A 10 -1.54 0.46 25.24
N HIS A 11 -1.62 -0.82 25.58
CA HIS A 11 -2.91 -1.51 25.71
C HIS A 11 -3.86 -0.82 26.71
N ARG A 12 -3.35 -0.47 27.89
CA ARG A 12 -4.14 0.25 28.89
C ARG A 12 -4.61 1.62 28.38
N TYR A 13 -3.72 2.35 27.72
CA TYR A 13 -4.06 3.62 27.09
C TYR A 13 -5.14 3.46 26.03
N ALA A 14 -4.97 2.53 25.10
CA ALA A 14 -5.93 2.27 24.05
C ALA A 14 -7.32 1.89 24.58
N SER A 15 -7.36 1.02 25.61
CA SER A 15 -8.61 0.61 26.25
C SER A 15 -9.29 1.75 26.98
N SER A 16 -8.54 2.57 27.72
CA SER A 16 -9.10 3.70 28.48
C SER A 16 -9.61 4.83 27.58
N HIS A 17 -9.11 4.95 26.36
CA HIS A 17 -9.52 5.96 25.39
C HIS A 17 -10.48 5.40 24.30
N ASN A 18 -10.91 4.15 24.44
CA ASN A 18 -11.77 3.47 23.47
C ASN A 18 -11.26 3.58 22.03
N LEU A 19 -9.95 3.40 21.82
CA LEU A 19 -9.40 3.41 20.47
C LEU A 19 -9.95 2.23 19.65
N PRO A 20 -10.38 2.46 18.40
CA PRO A 20 -10.98 1.43 17.56
C PRO A 20 -9.89 0.49 16.97
N LEU A 21 -9.23 -0.26 17.84
CA LEU A 21 -8.21 -1.23 17.47
C LEU A 21 -8.83 -2.61 17.30
N GLU A 22 -8.42 -3.33 16.28
CA GLU A 22 -8.80 -4.73 16.06
C GLU A 22 -7.69 -5.68 16.48
N ALA A 23 -6.44 -5.32 16.19
CA ALA A 23 -5.27 -6.04 16.63
C ALA A 23 -4.05 -5.12 16.66
N ILE A 24 -3.04 -5.51 17.41
CA ILE A 24 -1.70 -4.92 17.39
C ILE A 24 -0.67 -6.05 17.44
N SER A 25 0.34 -5.95 16.61
CA SER A 25 1.47 -6.87 16.59
C SER A 25 2.76 -6.06 16.51
N VAL A 26 3.74 -6.43 17.30
CA VAL A 26 5.09 -5.86 17.30
C VAL A 26 6.07 -7.00 17.09
N GLY A 27 6.93 -6.85 16.12
CA GLY A 27 7.92 -7.87 15.78
C GLY A 27 9.25 -7.27 15.36
N ASP A 28 10.21 -8.15 15.19
CA ASP A 28 11.49 -7.89 14.53
C ASP A 28 11.58 -8.69 13.23
N GLU A 29 12.74 -8.72 12.61
CA GLU A 29 12.99 -9.46 11.36
C GLU A 29 12.83 -10.99 11.50
N ASN A 30 12.83 -11.53 12.71
CA ASN A 30 12.82 -12.97 12.96
C ASN A 30 11.49 -13.48 13.50
N LYS A 31 10.76 -12.66 14.29
CA LYS A 31 9.56 -13.13 15.00
C LYS A 31 8.63 -12.01 15.48
N VAL A 32 7.41 -12.39 15.77
CA VAL A 32 6.49 -11.57 16.55
C VAL A 32 6.93 -11.59 18.02
N LEU A 33 7.11 -10.42 18.61
CA LEU A 33 7.54 -10.22 19.99
C LEU A 33 6.35 -10.05 20.93
N CYS A 34 5.35 -9.28 20.52
CA CYS A 34 4.11 -9.04 21.28
C CYS A 34 2.94 -8.99 20.30
N GLU A 35 1.83 -9.59 20.68
CA GLU A 35 0.60 -9.55 19.90
C GLU A 35 -0.63 -9.50 20.80
N MET A 36 -1.65 -8.75 20.40
CA MET A 36 -2.93 -8.67 21.07
C MET A 36 -4.06 -8.45 20.07
N HIS A 37 -5.13 -9.19 20.22
CA HIS A 37 -6.35 -9.06 19.42
C HIS A 37 -7.48 -8.49 20.28
N TYR A 38 -8.13 -7.46 19.80
CA TYR A 38 -9.30 -6.81 20.39
C TYR A 38 -10.61 -7.27 19.73
N ALA A 39 -10.49 -7.86 18.53
CA ALA A 39 -11.60 -8.42 17.76
C ALA A 39 -11.23 -9.79 17.20
N ALA A 40 -12.23 -10.53 16.72
CA ALA A 40 -11.99 -11.79 16.03
C ALA A 40 -11.06 -11.59 14.82
N ASN A 41 -10.10 -12.50 14.67
CA ASN A 41 -9.21 -12.48 13.50
C ASN A 41 -10.01 -12.89 12.26
N ALA A 42 -10.26 -11.93 11.39
CA ALA A 42 -10.99 -12.11 10.14
C ALA A 42 -10.31 -11.31 9.02
N PRO A 43 -10.46 -11.71 7.75
CA PRO A 43 -9.95 -10.94 6.63
C PRO A 43 -10.48 -9.50 6.66
N ARG A 44 -9.58 -8.54 6.44
CA ARG A 44 -9.89 -7.11 6.42
C ARG A 44 -9.40 -6.48 5.13
N ASN A 45 -10.12 -5.47 4.70
CA ASN A 45 -9.63 -4.62 3.62
C ASN A 45 -8.53 -3.70 4.18
N ILE A 46 -7.32 -3.84 3.66
CA ILE A 46 -6.14 -3.07 4.07
C ILE A 46 -5.95 -1.77 3.29
N TYR A 47 -6.87 -1.45 2.36
CA TYR A 47 -6.85 -0.21 1.57
C TYR A 47 -5.46 0.12 1.01
N SER A 48 -4.95 1.32 1.25
CA SER A 48 -3.66 1.78 0.73
C SER A 48 -2.45 0.99 1.22
N HIS A 49 -2.57 0.22 2.29
CA HIS A 49 -1.48 -0.68 2.73
C HIS A 49 -1.13 -1.71 1.65
N THR A 50 -2.08 -2.05 0.77
CA THR A 50 -1.85 -2.85 -0.44
C THR A 50 -0.71 -2.30 -1.31
N LYS A 51 -0.49 -0.98 -1.32
CA LYS A 51 0.59 -0.37 -2.10
C LYS A 51 1.98 -0.83 -1.65
N SER A 52 2.17 -1.08 -0.37
CA SER A 52 3.43 -1.61 0.17
C SER A 52 3.73 -3.01 -0.41
N PHE A 53 2.73 -3.87 -0.51
CA PHE A 53 2.88 -5.18 -1.15
C PHE A 53 3.18 -5.04 -2.64
N THR A 54 2.49 -4.13 -3.34
CA THR A 54 2.75 -3.87 -4.76
C THR A 54 4.18 -3.38 -4.99
N VAL A 55 4.66 -2.42 -4.18
CA VAL A 55 6.03 -1.90 -4.28
C VAL A 55 7.05 -3.01 -4.02
N THR A 56 6.82 -3.86 -3.03
CA THR A 56 7.68 -5.02 -2.76
C THR A 56 7.72 -5.98 -3.95
N ALA A 57 6.57 -6.31 -4.54
CA ALA A 57 6.51 -7.17 -5.73
C ALA A 57 7.25 -6.56 -6.93
N VAL A 58 7.12 -5.24 -7.13
CA VAL A 58 7.90 -4.53 -8.17
C VAL A 58 9.39 -4.60 -7.86
N GLY A 59 9.82 -4.43 -6.61
CA GLY A 59 11.21 -4.56 -6.21
C GLY A 59 11.80 -5.93 -6.55
N LEU A 60 11.06 -7.01 -6.26
CA LEU A 60 11.46 -8.37 -6.62
C LEU A 60 11.57 -8.54 -8.15
N ALA A 61 10.62 -7.99 -8.92
CA ALA A 61 10.67 -8.05 -10.38
C ALA A 61 11.86 -7.26 -10.97
N ILE A 62 12.28 -6.17 -10.32
CA ILE A 62 13.49 -5.43 -10.69
C ILE A 62 14.74 -6.26 -10.39
N GLU A 63 14.82 -6.89 -9.23
CA GLU A 63 15.93 -7.79 -8.86
C GLU A 63 16.08 -8.96 -9.84
N GLU A 64 14.95 -9.49 -10.31
CA GLU A 64 14.92 -10.52 -11.35
C GLU A 64 15.20 -10.00 -12.78
N GLY A 65 15.47 -8.72 -12.96
CA GLY A 65 15.74 -8.09 -14.26
C GLY A 65 14.53 -8.00 -15.19
N LYS A 66 13.31 -8.13 -14.67
CA LYS A 66 12.06 -8.09 -15.46
C LYS A 66 11.51 -6.68 -15.64
N LEU A 67 11.85 -5.78 -14.75
CA LEU A 67 11.41 -4.37 -14.74
C LEU A 67 12.58 -3.45 -14.42
N SER A 68 12.44 -2.19 -14.81
CA SER A 68 13.30 -1.07 -14.42
C SER A 68 12.45 0.10 -13.91
N LEU A 69 12.96 0.86 -12.97
CA LEU A 69 12.32 2.10 -12.52
C LEU A 69 12.15 3.11 -13.66
N GLU A 70 13.01 3.02 -14.69
CA GLU A 70 13.05 3.89 -15.86
C GLU A 70 12.14 3.42 -16.99
N ASP A 71 11.53 2.24 -16.88
CA ASP A 71 10.60 1.72 -17.91
C ASP A 71 9.44 2.70 -18.11
N HIS A 72 9.20 3.04 -19.38
CA HIS A 72 8.11 3.91 -19.78
C HIS A 72 6.79 3.15 -19.81
N VAL A 73 5.80 3.66 -19.07
CA VAL A 73 4.46 3.03 -18.99
C VAL A 73 3.81 2.93 -20.37
N ALA A 74 4.00 3.96 -21.20
CA ALA A 74 3.48 3.98 -22.56
C ALA A 74 4.05 2.86 -23.45
N GLU A 75 5.31 2.50 -23.28
CA GLU A 75 5.92 1.40 -24.05
C GLU A 75 5.35 0.04 -23.65
N VAL A 76 5.19 -0.19 -22.34
CA VAL A 76 4.61 -1.43 -21.81
C VAL A 76 3.17 -1.63 -22.24
N PHE A 77 2.39 -0.55 -22.31
CA PHE A 77 0.96 -0.58 -22.63
C PHE A 77 0.63 0.02 -24.01
N LYS A 78 1.59 0.02 -24.96
CA LYS A 78 1.43 0.63 -26.29
C LYS A 78 0.16 0.21 -27.01
N ASP A 79 -0.25 -1.04 -26.88
CA ASP A 79 -1.44 -1.58 -27.54
C ASP A 79 -2.77 -1.08 -26.90
N LYS A 80 -2.69 -0.41 -25.76
CA LYS A 80 -3.82 0.14 -25.02
C LYS A 80 -3.88 1.66 -25.06
N LEU A 81 -2.92 2.30 -25.71
CA LEU A 81 -2.89 3.75 -25.83
C LEU A 81 -3.96 4.24 -26.81
N PRO A 82 -4.54 5.42 -26.57
CA PRO A 82 -5.39 6.07 -27.58
C PRO A 82 -4.57 6.42 -28.84
N SER A 83 -5.24 6.63 -29.96
CA SER A 83 -4.58 6.94 -31.23
C SER A 83 -3.77 8.26 -31.23
N ASN A 84 -4.05 9.15 -30.28
CA ASN A 84 -3.33 10.40 -30.08
C ASN A 84 -3.10 10.60 -28.56
N PRO A 85 -2.09 9.94 -27.99
CA PRO A 85 -1.80 10.05 -26.55
C PRO A 85 -1.27 11.45 -26.20
N ASP A 86 -1.56 11.89 -24.98
CA ASP A 86 -0.96 13.11 -24.44
C ASP A 86 0.57 12.92 -24.36
N PRO A 87 1.38 13.90 -24.84
CA PRO A 87 2.84 13.80 -24.78
C PRO A 87 3.42 13.59 -23.37
N ASN A 88 2.68 13.95 -22.31
CA ASN A 88 3.09 13.71 -20.95
C ASN A 88 2.89 12.23 -20.54
N LEU A 89 1.96 11.51 -21.17
CA LEU A 89 1.77 10.08 -20.94
C LEU A 89 3.01 9.28 -21.36
N GLU A 90 3.65 9.68 -22.44
CA GLU A 90 4.87 9.04 -22.94
C GLU A 90 6.08 9.23 -21.99
N LYS A 91 6.04 10.27 -21.14
CA LYS A 91 7.10 10.57 -20.18
C LYS A 91 6.94 9.84 -18.85
N ILE A 92 5.78 9.21 -18.60
CA ILE A 92 5.53 8.51 -17.35
C ILE A 92 6.37 7.23 -17.27
N GLN A 93 7.20 7.15 -16.25
CA GLN A 93 8.02 6.00 -15.93
C GLN A 93 7.46 5.23 -14.72
N LEU A 94 7.88 4.00 -14.52
CA LEU A 94 7.44 3.17 -13.40
C LEU A 94 7.66 3.87 -12.05
N LYS A 95 8.80 4.53 -11.85
CA LYS A 95 9.09 5.31 -10.63
C LYS A 95 8.04 6.38 -10.33
N HIS A 96 7.48 7.03 -11.33
CA HIS A 96 6.46 8.06 -11.14
C HIS A 96 5.14 7.47 -10.60
N LEU A 97 4.81 6.24 -11.01
CA LEU A 97 3.64 5.53 -10.47
C LEU A 97 3.88 5.12 -9.01
N LEU A 98 5.06 4.58 -8.69
CA LEU A 98 5.43 4.17 -7.33
C LEU A 98 5.48 5.35 -6.35
N CYS A 99 5.87 6.53 -6.82
CA CYS A 99 5.90 7.75 -6.02
C CYS A 99 4.57 8.53 -6.04
N MET A 100 3.48 7.97 -6.57
CA MET A 100 2.18 8.64 -6.66
C MET A 100 2.20 9.96 -7.47
N SER A 101 3.12 10.08 -8.42
CA SER A 101 3.38 11.29 -9.23
C SER A 101 3.06 11.09 -10.71
N SER A 102 1.98 10.37 -11.01
CA SER A 102 1.54 10.09 -12.39
C SER A 102 1.11 11.33 -13.19
N GLY A 103 0.83 12.46 -12.53
CA GLY A 103 0.40 13.70 -13.18
C GLY A 103 -1.06 13.74 -13.61
N PHE A 104 -1.86 12.70 -13.32
CA PHE A 104 -3.31 12.74 -13.62
C PHE A 104 -4.01 13.79 -12.77
N GLY A 105 -4.75 14.70 -13.41
CA GLY A 105 -5.45 15.80 -12.74
C GLY A 105 -6.71 15.38 -11.97
N LYS A 106 -7.18 14.15 -12.16
CA LYS A 106 -8.34 13.60 -11.45
C LYS A 106 -8.05 12.22 -10.91
N ALA A 107 -8.44 12.00 -9.65
CA ALA A 107 -8.39 10.67 -9.05
C ALA A 107 -9.50 9.80 -9.66
N LEU A 108 -9.13 8.77 -10.41
CA LEU A 108 -10.08 7.90 -11.12
C LEU A 108 -10.91 7.02 -10.16
N LEU A 109 -10.43 6.78 -8.94
CA LEU A 109 -11.02 5.81 -8.00
C LEU A 109 -11.62 6.42 -6.73
N MET A 110 -11.60 7.75 -6.59
CA MET A 110 -12.05 8.44 -5.37
C MET A 110 -13.30 9.26 -5.57
N ASN A 111 -14.03 9.07 -6.66
CA ASN A 111 -15.35 9.68 -6.84
C ASN A 111 -16.35 9.09 -5.85
N ALA A 112 -17.38 9.88 -5.52
CA ALA A 112 -18.42 9.59 -4.53
C ALA A 112 -19.21 8.28 -4.74
N ASP A 113 -18.87 7.50 -5.73
CA ASP A 113 -19.53 6.26 -6.16
C ASP A 113 -18.86 5.02 -5.53
N ARG A 114 -18.59 5.07 -4.24
CA ARG A 114 -18.25 3.87 -3.48
C ARG A 114 -19.50 3.05 -3.24
N ARG A 115 -19.96 2.33 -4.25
CA ARG A 115 -21.02 1.36 -4.09
C ARG A 115 -20.47 0.15 -3.34
N PRO A 116 -21.13 -0.32 -2.26
CA PRO A 116 -20.78 -1.59 -1.66
C PRO A 116 -20.95 -2.70 -2.71
N GLY A 117 -19.89 -3.46 -2.98
CA GLY A 117 -19.98 -4.65 -3.84
C GLY A 117 -19.40 -4.52 -5.25
N VAL A 118 -18.59 -3.48 -5.55
CA VAL A 118 -17.79 -3.39 -6.78
C VAL A 118 -16.32 -3.51 -6.42
#